data_23ff43258e228e8777d4084ec2baed8d
#
_entry.id   23ff43258e228e8777d4084ec2baed8d
#
_cell.length_a   1.000
_cell.length_b   1.000
_cell.length_c   1.000
_cell.angle_alpha   90.00
_cell.angle_beta   90.00
_cell.angle_gamma   90.00
#
_symmetry.space_group_name_H-M   'P 1'
#
loop_
_entity.id
_entity.type
_entity.pdbx_description
1 polymer ?
#
loop_
_entity_poly.entity_id
_entity_poly.type
_entity_poly.pdbx_seq_one_letter_code
_entity_poly.pdbx_strand_id
1 'polypeptide(L)'
;MGLRKLKTDEEFKHLIRPLLRKEYLQLEQNLLADGCRDPIVVWHDVIVDGHNRYEICMRHGIPFDTKDMEFECREAAIAWICANQLGRRNITEETRKFLIGMQYESEKVVTRIRNKIGKNQHTVDISSMNDEEADKACRHWTAQRIAEENNVSAATVQ
;
A
#
# COMPACT_ATOMS: atom_id res chain seq x y z
N MET A 1 -3.10 0.35 31.19
CA MET A 1 -3.81 0.38 29.91
C MET A 1 -3.41 -0.85 29.10
N GLY A 2 -4.36 -1.60 28.62
CA GLY A 2 -4.08 -2.71 27.71
C GLY A 2 -3.66 -2.19 26.35
N LEU A 3 -2.73 -2.88 25.71
CA LEU A 3 -2.33 -2.58 24.33
C LEU A 3 -3.53 -2.77 23.39
N ARG A 4 -3.74 -1.84 22.44
CA ARG A 4 -4.81 -1.93 21.45
C ARG A 4 -4.60 -3.19 20.59
N LYS A 5 -5.59 -4.08 20.57
CA LYS A 5 -5.57 -5.24 19.67
C LYS A 5 -5.96 -4.80 18.26
N LEU A 6 -5.06 -5.05 17.32
CA LEU A 6 -5.27 -4.80 15.90
C LEU A 6 -5.44 -6.12 15.15
N LYS A 7 -6.11 -6.05 14.01
CA LYS A 7 -6.28 -7.19 13.10
C LYS A 7 -5.16 -7.22 12.07
N THR A 8 -4.72 -8.41 11.70
CA THR A 8 -3.78 -8.64 10.62
C THR A 8 -4.52 -9.19 9.42
N ASP A 9 -4.29 -8.61 8.26
CA ASP A 9 -4.76 -9.12 6.97
C ASP A 9 -3.59 -9.77 6.25
N GLU A 10 -3.74 -11.04 5.86
CA GLU A 10 -2.66 -11.82 5.25
C GLU A 10 -2.25 -11.26 3.88
N GLU A 11 -3.20 -10.76 3.09
CA GLU A 11 -2.89 -10.16 1.79
C GLU A 11 -2.07 -8.87 1.97
N PHE A 12 -2.46 -8.00 2.90
CA PHE A 12 -1.69 -6.79 3.21
C PHE A 12 -0.30 -7.12 3.73
N LYS A 13 -0.19 -8.13 4.58
CA LYS A 13 1.09 -8.60 5.12
C LYS A 13 2.02 -9.15 4.04
N HIS A 14 1.49 -9.89 3.07
CA HIS A 14 2.27 -10.44 1.96
C HIS A 14 2.83 -9.40 0.99
N LEU A 15 2.22 -8.22 0.91
CA LEU A 15 2.73 -7.10 0.12
C LEU A 15 3.97 -6.44 0.75
N ILE A 16 4.21 -6.69 2.03
CA ILE A 16 5.33 -6.13 2.77
C ILE A 16 6.48 -7.13 2.74
N ARG A 17 7.67 -6.67 2.33
CA ARG A 17 8.86 -7.50 2.35
C ARG A 17 9.11 -8.04 3.76
N PRO A 18 9.23 -9.36 3.93
CA PRO A 18 9.62 -9.92 5.22
C PRO A 18 11.03 -9.46 5.59
N LEU A 19 11.21 -9.11 6.86
CA LEU A 19 12.53 -8.75 7.38
C LEU A 19 13.44 -9.98 7.43
N LEU A 20 14.70 -9.79 7.10
CA LEU A 20 15.72 -10.77 7.40
C LEU A 20 15.88 -10.88 8.93
N ARG A 21 16.29 -12.05 9.41
CA ARG A 21 16.47 -12.28 10.85
C ARG A 21 17.31 -11.19 11.52
N LYS A 22 18.37 -10.76 10.89
CA LYS A 22 19.25 -9.70 11.40
C LYS A 22 18.52 -8.35 11.50
N GLU A 23 17.74 -8.01 10.49
CA GLU A 23 16.94 -6.78 10.47
C GLU A 23 15.86 -6.81 11.55
N TYR A 24 15.21 -7.95 11.72
CA TYR A 24 14.19 -8.15 12.75
C TYR A 24 14.77 -7.98 14.17
N LEU A 25 15.90 -8.60 14.44
CA LEU A 25 16.59 -8.47 15.74
C LEU A 25 17.04 -7.03 15.99
N GLN A 26 17.53 -6.33 14.97
CA GLN A 26 17.89 -4.92 15.10
C GLN A 26 16.66 -4.04 15.40
N LEU A 27 15.56 -4.31 14.72
CA LEU A 27 14.29 -3.60 14.98
C LEU A 27 13.81 -3.86 16.42
N GLU A 28 13.88 -5.11 16.87
CA GLU A 28 13.51 -5.49 18.25
C GLU A 28 14.35 -4.76 19.29
N GLN A 29 15.67 -4.72 19.11
CA GLN A 29 16.57 -3.98 19.98
C GLN A 29 16.26 -2.49 20.03
N ASN A 30 16.00 -1.88 18.87
CA ASN A 30 15.64 -0.47 18.79
C ASN A 30 14.33 -0.17 19.52
N LEU A 31 13.32 -1.01 19.35
CA LEU A 31 12.03 -0.86 20.02
C LEU A 31 12.14 -1.03 21.54
N LEU A 32 12.99 -1.95 22.00
CA LEU A 32 13.26 -2.15 23.43
C LEU A 32 14.01 -0.97 24.04
N ALA A 33 14.94 -0.37 23.30
CA ALA A 33 15.75 0.75 23.77
C ALA A 33 14.99 2.09 23.77
N ASP A 34 14.28 2.37 22.67
CA ASP A 34 13.73 3.70 22.38
C ASP A 34 12.18 3.73 22.40
N GLY A 35 11.53 2.59 22.49
CA GLY A 35 10.08 2.46 22.30
C GLY A 35 9.66 2.52 20.84
N CYS A 36 8.36 2.46 20.59
CA CYS A 36 7.77 2.54 19.26
C CYS A 36 7.54 4.01 18.88
N ARG A 37 8.48 4.61 18.16
CA ARG A 37 8.41 6.02 17.75
C ARG A 37 7.44 6.27 16.61
N ASP A 38 7.46 5.38 15.61
CA ASP A 38 6.61 5.51 14.43
C ASP A 38 5.26 4.84 14.68
N PRO A 39 4.14 5.50 14.41
CA PRO A 39 2.83 4.92 14.61
C PRO A 39 2.59 3.73 13.66
N ILE A 40 1.75 2.81 14.11
CA ILE A 40 1.25 1.72 13.27
C ILE A 40 0.08 2.27 12.45
N VAL A 41 0.15 2.13 11.13
CA VAL A 41 -0.91 2.60 10.23
C VAL A 41 -2.01 1.55 10.16
N VAL A 42 -3.24 1.98 10.39
CA VAL A 42 -4.42 1.10 10.43
C VAL A 42 -5.57 1.65 9.59
N TRP A 43 -6.37 0.74 9.08
CA TRP A 43 -7.63 0.99 8.41
C TRP A 43 -8.69 0.05 8.99
N HIS A 44 -9.74 0.60 9.63
CA HIS A 44 -10.77 -0.17 10.34
C HIS A 44 -10.18 -1.24 11.29
N ASP A 45 -9.21 -0.84 12.11
CA ASP A 45 -8.45 -1.71 13.03
C ASP A 45 -7.59 -2.80 12.34
N VAL A 46 -7.49 -2.80 11.02
CA VAL A 46 -6.61 -3.69 10.26
C VAL A 46 -5.28 -2.99 10.01
N ILE A 47 -4.17 -3.67 10.28
CA ILE A 47 -2.82 -3.12 10.07
C ILE A 47 -2.56 -2.99 8.57
N VAL A 48 -2.20 -1.78 8.16
CA VAL A 48 -1.79 -1.45 6.78
C VAL A 48 -0.28 -1.33 6.67
N ASP A 49 0.36 -0.70 7.66
CA ASP A 49 1.83 -0.67 7.78
C ASP A 49 2.26 -0.80 9.24
N GLY A 50 3.40 -1.44 9.46
CA GLY A 50 3.98 -1.63 10.78
C GLY A 50 3.72 -3.00 11.41
N HIS A 51 3.44 -4.05 10.63
CA HIS A 51 3.19 -5.40 11.11
C HIS A 51 4.29 -5.93 12.04
N ASN A 52 5.56 -5.76 11.67
CA ASN A 52 6.69 -6.21 12.50
C ASN A 52 6.79 -5.41 13.80
N ARG A 53 6.57 -4.10 13.76
CA ARG A 53 6.54 -3.25 14.97
C ARG A 53 5.43 -3.69 15.90
N TYR A 54 4.24 -3.91 15.37
CA TYR A 54 3.10 -4.38 16.15
C TYR A 54 3.39 -5.72 16.85
N GLU A 55 3.92 -6.69 16.11
CA GLU A 55 4.25 -8.01 16.64
C GLU A 55 5.25 -7.90 17.82
N ILE A 56 6.31 -7.13 17.65
CA ILE A 56 7.35 -6.92 18.68
C ILE A 56 6.75 -6.18 19.89
N CYS A 57 5.99 -5.12 19.65
CA CYS A 57 5.35 -4.34 20.72
C CYS A 57 4.39 -5.19 21.55
N MET A 58 3.59 -6.03 20.91
CA MET A 58 2.68 -6.95 21.60
C MET A 58 3.43 -8.01 22.41
N ARG A 59 4.54 -8.52 21.88
CA ARG A 59 5.37 -9.53 22.57
C ARG A 59 6.04 -8.99 23.83
N HIS A 60 6.53 -7.77 23.76
CA HIS A 60 7.30 -7.14 24.85
C HIS A 60 6.50 -6.15 25.70
N GLY A 61 5.22 -5.96 25.41
CA GLY A 61 4.39 -5.00 26.13
C GLY A 61 4.79 -3.54 25.93
N ILE A 62 5.37 -3.22 24.76
CA ILE A 62 5.80 -1.86 24.43
C ILE A 62 4.58 -1.06 23.94
N PRO A 63 4.28 0.11 24.54
CA PRO A 63 3.21 0.97 24.05
C PRO A 63 3.51 1.49 22.65
N PHE A 64 2.47 1.65 21.83
CA PHE A 64 2.57 2.17 20.48
C PHE A 64 1.37 3.06 20.16
N ASP A 65 1.58 4.00 19.25
CA ASP A 65 0.53 4.83 18.70
C ASP A 65 0.00 4.23 17.40
N THR A 66 -1.23 4.58 17.03
CA THR A 66 -1.85 4.21 15.77
C THR A 66 -2.19 5.45 14.97
N LYS A 67 -2.02 5.35 13.65
CA LYS A 67 -2.47 6.35 12.69
C LYS A 67 -3.58 5.73 11.86
N ASP A 68 -4.79 6.19 12.08
CA ASP A 68 -5.94 5.76 11.28
C ASP A 68 -5.88 6.44 9.90
N MET A 69 -6.02 5.63 8.85
CA MET A 69 -6.12 6.10 7.48
C MET A 69 -7.42 5.60 6.87
N GLU A 70 -8.06 6.44 6.07
CA GLU A 70 -9.26 6.07 5.35
C GLU A 70 -8.95 5.76 3.89
N PHE A 71 -9.48 4.65 3.41
CA PHE A 71 -9.43 4.24 2.00
C PHE A 71 -10.84 4.01 1.47
N GLU A 72 -11.05 4.36 0.21
CA GLU A 72 -12.36 4.20 -0.45
C GLU A 72 -12.78 2.73 -0.56
N CYS A 73 -11.81 1.84 -0.70
CA CYS A 73 -12.01 0.40 -0.82
C CYS A 73 -10.71 -0.35 -0.48
N ARG A 74 -10.79 -1.67 -0.46
CA ARG A 74 -9.65 -2.56 -0.18
C ARG A 74 -8.50 -2.36 -1.18
N GLU A 75 -8.82 -2.21 -2.46
CA GLU A 75 -7.85 -2.01 -3.53
C GLU A 75 -7.10 -0.69 -3.39
N ALA A 76 -7.74 0.35 -2.88
CA ALA A 76 -7.07 1.61 -2.57
C ALA A 76 -6.03 1.44 -1.46
N ALA A 77 -6.32 0.63 -0.44
CA ALA A 77 -5.36 0.27 0.60
C ALA A 77 -4.19 -0.53 0.03
N ILE A 78 -4.44 -1.51 -0.84
CA ILE A 78 -3.40 -2.32 -1.51
C ILE A 78 -2.50 -1.43 -2.35
N ALA A 79 -3.05 -0.53 -3.16
CA ALA A 79 -2.28 0.42 -3.98
C ALA A 79 -1.39 1.30 -3.10
N TRP A 80 -1.90 1.79 -1.98
CA TRP A 80 -1.12 2.58 -1.03
C TRP A 80 0.03 1.79 -0.41
N ILE A 81 -0.22 0.54 0.00
CA ILE A 81 0.82 -0.34 0.56
C ILE A 81 1.93 -0.57 -0.47
N CYS A 82 1.58 -0.88 -1.72
CA CYS A 82 2.54 -1.10 -2.80
C CYS A 82 3.40 0.16 -3.04
N ALA A 83 2.78 1.33 -3.15
CA ALA A 83 3.49 2.60 -3.32
C ALA A 83 4.42 2.90 -2.14
N ASN A 84 3.99 2.64 -0.91
CA ASN A 84 4.80 2.83 0.29
C ASN A 84 6.01 1.87 0.33
N GLN A 85 5.85 0.61 -0.09
CA GLN A 85 6.95 -0.34 -0.18
C GLN A 85 7.92 0.01 -1.31
N LEU A 86 7.44 0.50 -2.45
CA LEU A 86 8.28 0.96 -3.58
C LEU A 86 9.19 2.13 -3.21
N GLY A 87 8.78 2.96 -2.25
CA GLY A 87 9.60 4.03 -1.70
C GLY A 87 10.77 3.57 -0.83
N ARG A 88 10.85 2.30 -0.47
CA ARG A 88 11.92 1.76 0.38
C ARG A 88 13.16 1.43 -0.44
N ARG A 89 14.35 1.65 0.15
CA ARG A 89 15.64 1.48 -0.54
C ARG A 89 16.05 0.03 -0.79
N ASN A 90 15.57 -0.91 0.03
CA ASN A 90 16.05 -2.30 0.08
C ASN A 90 15.06 -3.30 -0.50
N ILE A 91 14.56 -3.04 -1.71
CA ILE A 91 13.72 -3.98 -2.45
C ILE A 91 14.46 -4.53 -3.66
N THR A 92 14.29 -5.82 -3.94
CA THR A 92 14.86 -6.44 -5.14
C THR A 92 14.09 -6.02 -6.38
N GLU A 93 14.71 -6.14 -7.56
CA GLU A 93 14.04 -5.83 -8.84
C GLU A 93 12.81 -6.71 -9.09
N GLU A 94 12.83 -7.96 -8.65
CA GLU A 94 11.68 -8.86 -8.74
C GLU A 94 10.53 -8.37 -7.85
N THR A 95 10.83 -8.03 -6.60
CA THR A 95 9.85 -7.45 -5.68
C THR A 95 9.31 -6.13 -6.22
N ARG A 96 10.17 -5.29 -6.78
CA ARG A 96 9.78 -4.02 -7.41
C ARG A 96 8.76 -4.25 -8.53
N LYS A 97 9.06 -5.16 -9.46
CA LYS A 97 8.15 -5.49 -10.57
C LYS A 97 6.81 -6.02 -10.08
N PHE A 98 6.84 -6.90 -9.09
CA PHE A 98 5.62 -7.43 -8.47
C PHE A 98 4.76 -6.33 -7.85
N LEU A 99 5.36 -5.43 -7.06
CA LEU A 99 4.64 -4.33 -6.40
C LEU A 99 4.07 -3.33 -7.41
N ILE A 100 4.81 -3.02 -8.48
CA ILE A 100 4.34 -2.17 -9.57
C ILE A 100 3.11 -2.78 -10.25
N GLY A 101 3.16 -4.07 -10.56
CA GLY A 101 2.02 -4.80 -11.13
C GLY A 101 0.81 -4.80 -10.21
N MET A 102 0.99 -5.08 -8.93
CA MET A 102 -0.08 -5.06 -7.93
C MET A 102 -0.69 -3.66 -7.75
N GLN A 103 0.14 -2.63 -7.71
CA GLN A 103 -0.32 -1.25 -7.65
C GLN A 103 -1.19 -0.91 -8.87
N TYR A 104 -0.72 -1.24 -10.07
CA TYR A 104 -1.44 -0.99 -11.31
C TYR A 104 -2.80 -1.69 -11.34
N GLU A 105 -2.86 -2.98 -11.02
CA GLU A 105 -4.13 -3.72 -10.99
C GLU A 105 -5.11 -3.16 -9.96
N SER A 106 -4.61 -2.81 -8.78
CA SER A 106 -5.44 -2.24 -7.73
C SER A 106 -5.99 -0.87 -8.11
N GLU A 107 -5.19 -0.01 -8.70
CA GLU A 107 -5.63 1.33 -9.14
C GLU A 107 -6.63 1.27 -10.30
N LYS A 108 -6.53 0.27 -11.18
CA LYS A 108 -7.56 0.02 -12.19
C LYS A 108 -8.93 -0.24 -11.57
N VAL A 109 -8.97 -1.05 -10.52
CA VAL A 109 -10.21 -1.34 -9.79
C VAL A 109 -10.75 -0.09 -9.12
N VAL A 110 -9.90 0.68 -8.43
CA VAL A 110 -10.27 1.95 -7.80
C VAL A 110 -10.89 2.91 -8.83
N THR A 111 -10.25 3.05 -9.97
CA THR A 111 -10.74 3.93 -11.05
C THR A 111 -12.09 3.47 -11.58
N ARG A 112 -12.28 2.16 -11.77
CA ARG A 112 -13.59 1.61 -12.19
C ARG A 112 -14.69 1.89 -11.16
N ILE A 113 -14.36 1.75 -9.86
CA ILE A 113 -15.30 2.06 -8.78
C ILE A 113 -15.67 3.54 -8.81
N ARG A 114 -14.69 4.44 -8.92
CA ARG A 114 -14.93 5.89 -9.01
C ARG A 114 -15.79 6.26 -10.21
N ASN A 115 -15.54 5.68 -11.36
CA ASN A 115 -16.32 5.91 -12.57
C ASN A 115 -17.76 5.40 -12.45
N LYS A 116 -17.98 4.25 -11.79
CA LYS A 116 -19.33 3.71 -11.54
C LYS A 116 -20.13 4.53 -10.53
N ILE A 117 -19.49 5.07 -9.52
CA ILE A 117 -20.12 5.95 -8.53
C ILE A 117 -20.47 7.31 -9.19
N GLY A 118 -19.93 7.53 -10.39
CA GLY A 118 -20.33 8.55 -11.35
C GLY A 118 -20.37 9.93 -10.77
N LYS A 119 -19.26 10.49 -10.50
CA LYS A 119 -19.30 11.97 -10.51
C LYS A 119 -17.87 12.51 -10.43
N ASN A 120 -17.45 12.89 -11.63
CA ASN A 120 -16.88 14.21 -11.83
C ASN A 120 -15.92 14.74 -10.79
N GLN A 121 -14.75 14.75 -11.11
CA GLN A 121 -14.10 16.05 -11.27
C GLN A 121 -12.68 15.77 -11.71
N HIS A 122 -12.43 16.26 -12.85
CA HIS A 122 -11.19 16.21 -13.60
C HIS A 122 -10.99 15.00 -14.50
N THR A 123 -11.49 15.20 -15.69
CA THR A 123 -10.68 15.50 -16.80
C THR A 123 -10.55 14.46 -17.87
N VAL A 124 -10.62 14.86 -18.93
CA VAL A 124 -10.84 14.31 -20.24
C VAL A 124 -12.34 14.13 -20.42
N ASP A 125 -12.86 14.76 -21.41
CA ASP A 125 -14.24 14.65 -21.82
C ASP A 125 -14.57 13.20 -22.20
N ILE A 126 -14.75 12.37 -21.18
CA ILE A 126 -15.12 10.94 -21.29
C ILE A 126 -16.61 10.82 -21.67
N SER A 127 -17.33 11.93 -21.67
CA SER A 127 -18.76 11.97 -21.98
C SER A 127 -19.11 11.57 -23.43
N SER A 128 -18.11 11.51 -24.32
CA SER A 128 -18.26 11.09 -25.71
C SER A 128 -17.64 9.72 -26.04
N MET A 129 -16.99 9.09 -25.09
CA MET A 129 -16.34 7.77 -25.28
C MET A 129 -17.27 6.66 -24.82
N ASN A 130 -17.25 5.52 -25.51
CA ASN A 130 -17.87 4.31 -25.01
C ASN A 130 -17.09 3.75 -23.82
N ASP A 131 -17.73 2.89 -23.00
CA ASP A 131 -17.15 2.35 -21.76
C ASP A 131 -15.81 1.63 -22.01
N GLU A 132 -15.61 1.02 -23.15
CA GLU A 132 -14.38 0.28 -23.50
C GLU A 132 -13.23 1.23 -23.84
N GLU A 133 -13.49 2.30 -24.56
CA GLU A 133 -12.50 3.33 -24.88
C GLU A 133 -12.08 4.11 -23.63
N ALA A 134 -13.04 4.45 -22.78
CA ALA A 134 -12.77 5.11 -21.50
C ALA A 134 -11.91 4.23 -20.57
N ASP A 135 -12.20 2.93 -20.48
CA ASP A 135 -11.41 1.98 -19.69
C ASP A 135 -9.99 1.80 -20.26
N LYS A 136 -9.84 1.82 -21.59
CA LYS A 136 -8.54 1.74 -22.26
C LYS A 136 -7.69 2.99 -22.03
N ALA A 137 -8.27 4.18 -22.15
CA ALA A 137 -7.60 5.45 -21.88
C ALA A 137 -7.16 5.54 -20.42
N CYS A 138 -8.02 5.13 -19.50
CA CYS A 138 -7.74 5.12 -18.06
C CYS A 138 -6.61 4.16 -17.70
N ARG A 139 -6.56 2.97 -18.28
CA ARG A 139 -5.48 2.00 -18.12
C ARG A 139 -4.15 2.55 -18.60
N HIS A 140 -4.15 3.21 -19.76
CA HIS A 140 -2.93 3.79 -20.33
C HIS A 140 -2.39 4.91 -19.43
N TRP A 141 -3.24 5.80 -18.97
CA TRP A 141 -2.85 6.90 -18.08
C TRP A 141 -2.32 6.40 -16.72
N THR A 142 -2.97 5.43 -16.10
CA THR A 142 -2.52 4.81 -14.85
C THR A 142 -1.16 4.14 -15.01
N ALA A 143 -0.97 3.38 -16.10
CA ALA A 143 0.30 2.73 -16.39
C ALA A 143 1.42 3.75 -16.60
N GLN A 144 1.17 4.84 -17.33
CA GLN A 144 2.15 5.88 -17.59
C GLN A 144 2.56 6.60 -16.29
N ARG A 145 1.60 6.97 -15.44
CA ARG A 145 1.87 7.62 -14.16
C ARG A 145 2.72 6.74 -13.24
N ILE A 146 2.34 5.47 -13.07
CA ILE A 146 3.09 4.52 -12.24
C ILE A 146 4.48 4.29 -12.81
N ALA A 147 4.63 4.24 -14.13
CA ALA A 147 5.92 4.11 -14.79
C ALA A 147 6.83 5.30 -14.48
N GLU A 148 6.31 6.52 -14.58
CA GLU A 148 7.05 7.75 -14.25
C GLU A 148 7.44 7.80 -12.77
N GLU A 149 6.53 7.49 -11.85
CA GLU A 149 6.79 7.46 -10.41
C GLU A 149 7.89 6.47 -10.03
N ASN A 150 8.00 5.36 -10.74
CA ASN A 150 8.96 4.29 -10.45
C ASN A 150 10.16 4.25 -11.39
N ASN A 151 10.26 5.20 -12.34
CA ASN A 151 11.32 5.30 -13.34
C ASN A 151 11.49 4.01 -14.16
N VAL A 152 10.39 3.45 -14.62
CA VAL A 152 10.33 2.27 -15.49
C VAL A 152 9.53 2.58 -16.75
N SER A 153 9.55 1.69 -17.75
CA SER A 153 8.71 1.87 -18.94
C SER A 153 7.25 1.50 -18.67
N ALA A 154 6.32 2.17 -19.35
CA ALA A 154 4.89 1.84 -19.26
C ALA A 154 4.59 0.37 -19.65
N ALA A 155 5.38 -0.21 -20.56
CA ALA A 155 5.29 -1.63 -20.91
C ALA A 155 5.68 -2.57 -19.76
N THR A 156 6.50 -2.11 -18.82
CA THR A 156 6.89 -2.90 -17.63
C THR A 156 5.76 -2.94 -16.60
N VAL A 157 4.87 -1.96 -16.62
CA VAL A 157 3.75 -1.84 -15.66
C VAL A 157 2.57 -2.72 -16.08
N GLN A 158 2.36 -2.92 -17.39
CA GLN A 158 1.29 -3.73 -17.96
C GLN A 158 1.69 -5.22 -18.01
#